data_d0c26e6e40c2542cb17f2103f61b2c45
#
_entry.id   d0c26e6e40c2542cb17f2103f61b2c45
#
_cell.length_a   1.000
_cell.length_b   1.000
_cell.length_c   1.000
_cell.angle_alpha   90.00
_cell.angle_beta   90.00
_cell.angle_gamma   90.00
#
_symmetry.space_group_name_H-M   'P 1'
#
loop_
_entity.id
_entity.type
_entity.pdbx_description
1 polymer ?
#
loop_
_entity_poly.entity_id
_entity_poly.type
_entity_poly.pdbx_seq_one_letter_code
_entity_poly.pdbx_strand_id
1 'polypeptide(L)'
;EVDQGRMENIVASNLSMVHVHHYPIYITTGCRNRGPKDVKQPSYGGNIMVSNVIAQDCDSLAGIIVTGMKGAPLHNITLQNIQVEYRGGGTADLKDKPYREQGTNYPEPRWAGPTPAYGLYARHVDGLHLRNIHFRTQRPDYRHRVILDDVKNVDMEDLKGPVEKGAKEIVIVK
;
A
#
# COMPACT_ATOMS: atom_id res chain seq x y z
N GLU A 1 3.79 -5.60 -10.72
CA GLU A 1 2.81 -5.04 -11.68
C GLU A 1 2.75 -5.88 -12.95
N VAL A 2 1.60 -5.87 -13.58
CA VAL A 2 1.36 -6.49 -14.90
C VAL A 2 0.65 -5.46 -15.80
N ASP A 3 0.96 -5.44 -17.08
CA ASP A 3 0.31 -4.57 -18.08
C ASP A 3 -0.61 -5.40 -18.98
N GLN A 4 -1.91 -5.12 -18.96
CA GLN A 4 -2.97 -5.82 -19.70
C GLN A 4 -3.07 -7.33 -19.41
N GLY A 5 -2.55 -7.79 -18.28
CA GLY A 5 -2.49 -9.20 -17.91
C GLY A 5 -3.15 -9.48 -16.57
N ARG A 6 -2.90 -10.67 -16.04
CA ARG A 6 -3.39 -11.14 -14.74
C ARG A 6 -2.23 -11.39 -13.79
N MET A 7 -2.34 -10.86 -12.57
CA MET A 7 -1.42 -11.08 -11.45
C MET A 7 -2.24 -11.64 -10.29
N GLU A 8 -2.29 -12.94 -10.18
CA GLU A 8 -3.17 -13.60 -9.23
C GLU A 8 -2.56 -14.87 -8.61
N ASN A 9 -3.18 -15.32 -7.50
CA ASN A 9 -2.78 -16.54 -6.79
C ASN A 9 -1.31 -16.49 -6.33
N ILE A 10 -0.92 -15.39 -5.69
CA ILE A 10 0.45 -15.14 -5.25
C ILE A 10 0.52 -15.22 -3.73
N VAL A 11 1.49 -15.96 -3.24
CA VAL A 11 1.87 -15.98 -1.83
C VAL A 11 3.32 -15.55 -1.69
N ALA A 12 3.56 -14.52 -0.87
CA ALA A 12 4.88 -14.09 -0.44
C ALA A 12 4.94 -14.19 1.09
N SER A 13 5.86 -14.99 1.62
CA SER A 13 5.90 -15.22 3.06
C SER A 13 7.32 -15.41 3.60
N ASN A 14 7.45 -15.25 4.94
CA ASN A 14 8.70 -15.46 5.66
C ASN A 14 9.83 -14.54 5.18
N LEU A 15 9.53 -13.24 5.09
CA LEU A 15 10.44 -12.23 4.58
C LEU A 15 11.07 -11.46 5.74
N SER A 16 12.39 -11.34 5.73
CA SER A 16 13.15 -10.46 6.62
C SER A 16 13.93 -9.46 5.79
N MET A 17 13.73 -8.17 6.06
CA MET A 17 14.31 -7.07 5.30
C MET A 17 14.91 -6.04 6.24
N VAL A 18 16.07 -5.50 5.89
CA VAL A 18 16.76 -4.43 6.63
C VAL A 18 17.24 -3.36 5.66
N HIS A 19 17.21 -2.10 6.07
CA HIS A 19 17.59 -0.95 5.24
C HIS A 19 16.79 -0.87 3.95
N VAL A 20 15.45 -0.96 4.08
CA VAL A 20 14.56 -0.99 2.92
C VAL A 20 14.49 0.40 2.29
N HIS A 21 14.99 0.50 1.06
CA HIS A 21 14.79 1.68 0.24
C HIS A 21 13.38 1.68 -0.37
N HIS A 22 12.67 2.78 -0.27
CA HIS A 22 11.30 2.99 -0.71
C HIS A 22 10.28 2.23 0.14
N TYR A 23 9.57 1.27 -0.42
CA TYR A 23 8.37 0.66 0.19
C TYR A 23 8.62 -0.82 0.51
N PRO A 24 8.38 -1.27 1.74
CA PRO A 24 8.57 -2.67 2.10
C PRO A 24 7.60 -3.62 1.38
N ILE A 25 6.39 -3.15 1.10
CA ILE A 25 5.38 -3.89 0.34
C ILE A 25 4.73 -2.92 -0.64
N TYR A 26 4.75 -3.30 -1.93
CA TYR A 26 4.15 -2.52 -3.00
C TYR A 26 3.40 -3.44 -3.96
N ILE A 27 2.07 -3.40 -3.88
CA ILE A 27 1.16 -4.18 -4.73
C ILE A 27 0.37 -3.19 -5.56
N THR A 28 0.53 -3.22 -6.87
CA THR A 28 -0.17 -2.29 -7.76
C THR A 28 -0.54 -2.92 -9.09
N THR A 29 -1.63 -2.45 -9.66
CA THR A 29 -1.97 -2.68 -11.06
C THR A 29 -1.92 -1.37 -11.82
N GLY A 30 -1.69 -1.44 -13.12
CA GLY A 30 -1.63 -0.30 -14.02
C GLY A 30 -2.21 -0.62 -15.38
N CYS A 31 -2.29 0.38 -16.25
CA CYS A 31 -2.81 0.25 -17.61
C CYS A 31 -1.94 1.08 -18.57
N ARG A 32 -0.70 0.64 -18.77
CA ARG A 32 0.24 1.34 -19.66
C ARG A 32 -0.08 1.11 -21.14
N ASN A 33 -0.86 0.07 -21.45
CA ASN A 33 -1.27 -0.32 -22.79
C ASN A 33 -0.09 -0.49 -23.77
N ARG A 34 0.96 -1.15 -23.32
CA ARG A 34 2.16 -1.44 -24.12
C ARG A 34 2.07 -2.78 -24.85
N GLY A 35 1.06 -3.58 -24.54
CA GLY A 35 0.73 -4.81 -25.24
C GLY A 35 0.10 -4.59 -26.60
N PRO A 36 -0.54 -5.60 -27.19
CA PRO A 36 -1.20 -5.50 -28.49
C PRO A 36 -2.20 -4.34 -28.52
N LYS A 37 -2.19 -3.57 -29.60
CA LYS A 37 -2.98 -2.32 -29.71
C LYS A 37 -4.48 -2.57 -29.80
N ASP A 38 -4.88 -3.75 -30.17
CA ASP A 38 -6.26 -4.22 -30.29
C ASP A 38 -6.86 -4.69 -28.94
N VAL A 39 -6.01 -4.94 -27.96
CA VAL A 39 -6.42 -5.36 -26.63
C VAL A 39 -6.17 -4.24 -25.62
N LYS A 40 -7.20 -3.46 -25.32
CA LYS A 40 -7.14 -2.40 -24.31
C LYS A 40 -7.97 -2.81 -23.11
N GLN A 41 -7.35 -3.50 -22.18
CA GLN A 41 -7.98 -3.85 -20.91
C GLN A 41 -7.07 -3.46 -19.74
N PRO A 42 -7.62 -3.08 -18.60
CA PRO A 42 -6.83 -2.89 -17.41
C PRO A 42 -6.26 -4.22 -16.93
N SER A 43 -5.14 -4.15 -16.22
CA SER A 43 -4.58 -5.33 -15.58
C SER A 43 -5.50 -5.80 -14.46
N TYR A 44 -5.58 -7.13 -14.30
CA TYR A 44 -6.25 -7.75 -13.15
C TYR A 44 -5.22 -8.12 -12.08
N GLY A 45 -5.55 -7.86 -10.81
CA GLY A 45 -4.77 -8.32 -9.65
C GLY A 45 -5.69 -8.89 -8.58
N GLY A 46 -5.35 -10.07 -8.04
CA GLY A 46 -6.18 -10.65 -7.00
C GLY A 46 -5.64 -11.94 -6.38
N ASN A 47 -6.27 -12.37 -5.28
CA ASN A 47 -5.84 -13.53 -4.50
C ASN A 47 -4.35 -13.44 -4.13
N ILE A 48 -3.95 -12.33 -3.52
CA ILE A 48 -2.55 -12.08 -3.14
C ILE A 48 -2.45 -12.08 -1.61
N MET A 49 -1.57 -12.92 -1.09
CA MET A 49 -1.27 -12.97 0.34
C MET A 49 0.19 -12.61 0.59
N VAL A 50 0.41 -11.67 1.51
CA VAL A 50 1.74 -11.37 2.05
C VAL A 50 1.71 -11.63 3.56
N SER A 51 2.60 -12.49 4.05
CA SER A 51 2.55 -12.92 5.44
C SER A 51 3.92 -13.14 6.08
N ASN A 52 3.98 -13.03 7.41
CA ASN A 52 5.19 -13.27 8.19
C ASN A 52 6.36 -12.40 7.71
N VAL A 53 6.18 -11.08 7.77
CA VAL A 53 7.17 -10.10 7.30
C VAL A 53 7.73 -9.31 8.47
N ILE A 54 9.05 -9.19 8.51
CA ILE A 54 9.76 -8.26 9.37
C ILE A 54 10.58 -7.33 8.48
N ALA A 55 10.30 -6.02 8.53
CA ALA A 55 11.04 -5.01 7.78
C ALA A 55 11.54 -3.93 8.74
N GLN A 56 12.84 -3.67 8.74
CA GLN A 56 13.47 -2.72 9.65
C GLN A 56 14.20 -1.63 8.87
N ASP A 57 14.28 -0.45 9.48
CA ASP A 57 14.95 0.72 8.92
C ASP A 57 14.47 1.05 7.50
N CYS A 58 13.14 1.05 7.32
CA CYS A 58 12.51 1.44 6.07
C CYS A 58 12.57 2.97 5.89
N ASP A 59 12.62 3.42 4.65
CA ASP A 59 12.75 4.85 4.32
C ASP A 59 11.71 5.74 5.00
N SER A 60 12.10 6.99 5.26
CA SER A 60 11.34 7.97 6.04
C SER A 60 9.94 8.24 5.52
N LEU A 61 9.75 8.33 4.22
CA LEU A 61 8.45 8.65 3.62
C LEU A 61 7.78 7.43 2.99
N ALA A 62 8.25 6.24 3.33
CA ALA A 62 7.66 4.98 2.91
C ALA A 62 6.32 4.67 3.60
N GLY A 63 5.70 3.60 3.20
CA GLY A 63 4.50 2.98 3.73
C GLY A 63 4.22 1.68 2.96
N ILE A 64 3.31 0.85 3.41
CA ILE A 64 2.77 -0.25 2.59
C ILE A 64 1.80 0.36 1.58
N ILE A 65 1.90 -0.02 0.31
CA ILE A 65 1.03 0.46 -0.76
C ILE A 65 0.32 -0.71 -1.42
N VAL A 66 -1.03 -0.60 -1.51
CA VAL A 66 -1.90 -1.57 -2.18
C VAL A 66 -2.87 -0.79 -3.05
N THR A 67 -2.61 -0.70 -4.35
CA THR A 67 -3.40 0.14 -5.24
C THR A 67 -3.83 -0.56 -6.51
N GLY A 68 -5.14 -0.69 -6.69
CA GLY A 68 -5.76 -1.02 -7.97
C GLY A 68 -5.95 0.23 -8.84
N MET A 69 -6.76 0.11 -9.86
CA MET A 69 -7.17 1.20 -10.74
C MET A 69 -8.66 1.48 -10.59
N LYS A 70 -9.06 2.72 -10.83
CA LYS A 70 -10.48 3.07 -10.90
C LYS A 70 -11.18 2.22 -11.96
N GLY A 71 -12.24 1.51 -11.56
CA GLY A 71 -12.97 0.58 -12.44
C GLY A 71 -12.31 -0.79 -12.64
N ALA A 72 -11.10 -1.01 -12.12
CA ALA A 72 -10.40 -2.29 -12.13
C ALA A 72 -9.64 -2.47 -10.79
N PRO A 73 -10.36 -2.71 -9.69
CA PRO A 73 -9.76 -2.82 -8.38
C PRO A 73 -8.88 -4.07 -8.25
N LEU A 74 -8.01 -4.06 -7.25
CA LEU A 74 -7.40 -5.29 -6.75
C LEU A 74 -8.45 -6.09 -5.97
N HIS A 75 -8.37 -7.42 -6.05
CA HIS A 75 -9.32 -8.30 -5.38
C HIS A 75 -8.65 -9.22 -4.38
N ASN A 76 -9.29 -9.40 -3.21
CA ASN A 76 -8.90 -10.39 -2.21
C ASN A 76 -7.40 -10.32 -1.84
N ILE A 77 -7.01 -9.22 -1.20
CA ILE A 77 -5.64 -8.98 -0.75
C ILE A 77 -5.56 -9.23 0.76
N THR A 78 -4.65 -10.10 1.16
CA THR A 78 -4.40 -10.41 2.57
C THR A 78 -3.00 -9.98 2.98
N LEU A 79 -2.92 -9.18 4.04
CA LEU A 79 -1.68 -8.81 4.72
C LEU A 79 -1.77 -9.29 6.17
N GLN A 80 -0.85 -10.17 6.61
CA GLN A 80 -0.93 -10.71 7.97
C GLN A 80 0.44 -10.98 8.61
N ASN A 81 0.51 -10.85 9.93
CA ASN A 81 1.73 -11.07 10.71
C ASN A 81 2.88 -10.21 10.18
N ILE A 82 2.69 -8.90 10.14
CA ILE A 82 3.63 -7.96 9.56
C ILE A 82 4.13 -6.99 10.63
N GLN A 83 5.43 -6.86 10.74
CA GLN A 83 6.09 -5.86 11.57
C GLN A 83 6.96 -4.97 10.70
N VAL A 84 6.69 -3.67 10.70
CA VAL A 84 7.48 -2.71 9.92
C VAL A 84 7.93 -1.57 10.81
N GLU A 85 9.22 -1.27 10.75
CA GLU A 85 9.80 -0.09 11.35
C GLU A 85 10.26 0.89 10.27
N TYR A 86 9.72 2.09 10.31
CA TYR A 86 10.09 3.20 9.41
C TYR A 86 11.00 4.19 10.14
N ARG A 87 11.86 4.88 9.41
CA ARG A 87 12.63 6.00 9.96
C ARG A 87 11.74 7.14 10.44
N GLY A 88 10.51 7.24 9.93
CA GLY A 88 9.56 8.28 10.30
C GLY A 88 10.00 9.68 9.86
N GLY A 89 9.40 10.71 10.43
CA GLY A 89 9.69 12.10 10.14
C GLY A 89 8.79 12.73 9.07
N GLY A 90 7.68 12.08 8.72
CA GLY A 90 6.66 12.67 7.87
C GLY A 90 6.02 13.88 8.54
N THR A 91 5.92 15.01 7.81
CA THR A 91 5.35 16.27 8.30
C THR A 91 3.83 16.28 8.20
N ALA A 92 3.17 17.14 8.99
CA ALA A 92 1.71 17.18 9.06
C ALA A 92 1.02 17.58 7.75
N ASP A 93 1.69 18.33 6.88
CA ASP A 93 1.16 18.70 5.57
C ASP A 93 1.06 17.53 4.60
N LEU A 94 1.82 16.46 4.82
CA LEU A 94 1.79 15.27 3.97
C LEU A 94 0.52 14.46 4.10
N LYS A 95 -0.12 14.47 5.29
CA LYS A 95 -1.30 13.65 5.56
C LYS A 95 -2.52 14.00 4.69
N ASP A 96 -2.59 15.22 4.22
CA ASP A 96 -3.71 15.73 3.41
C ASP A 96 -3.34 15.83 1.91
N LYS A 97 -2.13 15.44 1.53
CA LYS A 97 -1.71 15.45 0.12
C LYS A 97 -2.34 14.29 -0.65
N PRO A 98 -2.90 14.56 -1.84
CA PRO A 98 -3.43 13.49 -2.66
C PRO A 98 -2.30 12.57 -3.14
N TYR A 99 -2.51 11.28 -3.01
CA TYR A 99 -1.63 10.27 -3.64
C TYR A 99 -2.07 10.08 -5.09
N ARG A 100 -1.15 10.16 -6.03
CA ARG A 100 -1.47 10.13 -7.46
C ARG A 100 -1.91 8.75 -7.94
N GLU A 101 -2.86 8.72 -8.87
CA GLU A 101 -3.26 7.48 -9.56
C GLU A 101 -2.11 6.94 -10.41
N GLN A 102 -1.91 5.63 -10.41
CA GLN A 102 -0.92 4.98 -11.27
C GLN A 102 -1.25 5.20 -12.76
N GLY A 103 -2.48 4.93 -13.16
CA GLY A 103 -2.96 5.13 -14.51
C GLY A 103 -2.06 4.46 -15.56
N THR A 104 -1.60 5.24 -16.52
CA THR A 104 -0.71 4.82 -17.61
C THR A 104 0.78 5.04 -17.29
N ASN A 105 1.11 5.50 -16.09
CA ASN A 105 2.48 5.80 -15.74
C ASN A 105 3.30 4.54 -15.45
N TYR A 106 4.62 4.71 -15.43
CA TYR A 106 5.52 3.64 -15.02
C TYR A 106 5.26 3.27 -13.54
N PRO A 107 5.21 1.98 -13.18
CA PRO A 107 4.88 1.53 -11.82
C PRO A 107 6.05 1.74 -10.86
N GLU A 108 6.50 2.95 -10.75
CA GLU A 108 7.56 3.32 -9.84
C GLU A 108 6.98 4.10 -8.66
N PRO A 109 7.17 3.63 -7.43
CA PRO A 109 6.62 4.28 -6.25
C PRO A 109 7.00 5.76 -6.12
N ARG A 110 8.20 6.14 -6.53
CA ARG A 110 8.70 7.53 -6.49
C ARG A 110 7.83 8.50 -7.29
N TRP A 111 7.21 8.01 -8.34
CA TRP A 111 6.40 8.83 -9.21
C TRP A 111 5.18 9.42 -8.49
N ALA A 112 4.56 8.63 -7.62
CA ALA A 112 3.39 9.07 -6.87
C ALA A 112 3.74 10.06 -5.73
N GLY A 113 5.01 10.11 -5.33
CA GLY A 113 5.47 10.94 -4.22
C GLY A 113 5.28 10.28 -2.85
N PRO A 114 5.48 11.03 -1.76
CA PRO A 114 5.25 10.52 -0.41
C PRO A 114 3.81 10.09 -0.20
N THR A 115 3.61 8.97 0.48
CA THR A 115 2.25 8.54 0.87
C THR A 115 1.68 9.44 1.96
N PRO A 116 0.36 9.72 1.95
CA PRO A 116 -0.30 10.44 3.03
C PRO A 116 -0.50 9.59 4.30
N ALA A 117 -0.22 8.30 4.23
CA ALA A 117 -0.19 7.37 5.37
C ALA A 117 1.20 6.76 5.53
N TYR A 118 1.70 6.69 6.77
CA TYR A 118 3.01 6.09 7.01
C TYR A 118 2.95 4.56 7.10
N GLY A 119 1.82 3.99 7.56
CA GLY A 119 1.66 2.55 7.74
C GLY A 119 1.18 1.87 6.47
N LEU A 120 -0.06 2.16 6.06
CA LEU A 120 -0.68 1.57 4.88
C LEU A 120 -1.52 2.60 4.11
N TYR A 121 -1.33 2.64 2.81
CA TYR A 121 -2.23 3.30 1.87
C TYR A 121 -2.83 2.27 0.92
N ALA A 122 -4.15 2.10 0.95
CA ALA A 122 -4.86 1.23 0.03
C ALA A 122 -5.86 2.02 -0.80
N ARG A 123 -5.93 1.76 -2.11
CA ARG A 123 -6.88 2.41 -3.02
C ARG A 123 -7.40 1.42 -4.06
N HIS A 124 -8.70 1.53 -4.39
CA HIS A 124 -9.37 0.67 -5.36
C HIS A 124 -9.10 -0.81 -5.08
N VAL A 125 -9.56 -1.27 -3.92
CA VAL A 125 -9.42 -2.67 -3.49
C VAL A 125 -10.80 -3.21 -3.09
N ASP A 126 -11.12 -4.40 -3.54
CA ASP A 126 -12.32 -5.13 -3.15
C ASP A 126 -11.92 -6.45 -2.46
N GLY A 127 -12.15 -6.51 -1.16
CA GLY A 127 -11.64 -7.58 -0.29
C GLY A 127 -10.21 -7.28 0.21
N LEU A 128 -10.10 -6.55 1.31
CA LEU A 128 -8.83 -6.27 1.99
C LEU A 128 -8.86 -6.85 3.41
N HIS A 129 -7.97 -7.79 3.66
CA HIS A 129 -7.86 -8.48 4.95
C HIS A 129 -6.52 -8.11 5.62
N LEU A 130 -6.60 -7.44 6.76
CA LEU A 130 -5.43 -6.95 7.52
C LEU A 130 -5.44 -7.59 8.90
N ARG A 131 -4.43 -8.39 9.26
CA ARG A 131 -4.36 -9.10 10.54
C ARG A 131 -2.99 -9.04 11.17
N ASN A 132 -2.93 -8.68 12.44
CA ASN A 132 -1.71 -8.65 13.24
C ASN A 132 -0.59 -7.85 12.53
N ILE A 133 -0.85 -6.54 12.30
CA ILE A 133 0.10 -5.65 11.63
C ILE A 133 0.56 -4.58 12.61
N HIS A 134 1.85 -4.54 12.87
CA HIS A 134 2.46 -3.63 13.81
C HIS A 134 3.43 -2.68 13.10
N PHE A 135 3.17 -1.40 13.22
CA PHE A 135 4.02 -0.33 12.70
C PHE A 135 4.82 0.31 13.83
N ARG A 136 6.06 0.66 13.55
CA ARG A 136 6.92 1.47 14.42
C ARG A 136 7.54 2.59 13.62
N THR A 137 7.90 3.69 14.30
CA THR A 137 8.64 4.80 13.71
C THR A 137 9.79 5.17 14.63
N GLN A 138 10.99 5.36 14.09
CA GLN A 138 12.17 5.79 14.87
C GLN A 138 12.07 7.26 15.28
N ARG A 139 11.36 8.08 14.49
CA ARG A 139 11.05 9.49 14.77
C ARG A 139 9.54 9.71 14.63
N PRO A 140 8.94 10.70 15.32
CA PRO A 140 7.54 11.05 15.12
C PRO A 140 7.19 11.21 13.64
N ASP A 141 6.04 10.67 13.22
CA ASP A 141 5.52 10.79 11.86
C ASP A 141 4.08 11.29 11.92
N TYR A 142 3.84 12.48 11.38
CA TYR A 142 2.56 13.19 11.49
C TYR A 142 1.57 12.84 10.38
N ARG A 143 1.90 11.88 9.51
CA ARG A 143 0.95 11.31 8.54
C ARG A 143 -0.07 10.41 9.24
N HIS A 144 -1.17 10.10 8.59
CA HIS A 144 -2.11 9.11 9.08
C HIS A 144 -1.46 7.72 9.17
N ARG A 145 -1.95 6.85 10.08
CA ARG A 145 -1.43 5.48 10.13
C ARG A 145 -1.92 4.64 8.96
N VAL A 146 -3.22 4.68 8.68
CA VAL A 146 -3.84 3.93 7.58
C VAL A 146 -4.81 4.82 6.81
N ILE A 147 -4.79 4.75 5.49
CA ILE A 147 -5.80 5.35 4.61
C ILE A 147 -6.36 4.27 3.71
N LEU A 148 -7.69 4.18 3.68
CA LEU A 148 -8.47 3.34 2.79
C LEU A 148 -9.28 4.24 1.85
N ASP A 149 -8.94 4.27 0.57
CA ASP A 149 -9.50 5.15 -0.45
C ASP A 149 -10.22 4.30 -1.51
N ASP A 150 -11.53 4.37 -1.58
CA ASP A 150 -12.36 3.47 -2.40
C ASP A 150 -12.02 1.97 -2.17
N VAL A 151 -12.07 1.56 -0.91
CA VAL A 151 -11.83 0.17 -0.50
C VAL A 151 -13.10 -0.44 0.02
N LYS A 152 -13.45 -1.65 -0.48
CA LYS A 152 -14.67 -2.38 -0.12
C LYS A 152 -14.32 -3.71 0.55
N ASN A 153 -15.29 -4.26 1.28
CA ASN A 153 -15.17 -5.57 1.93
C ASN A 153 -13.87 -5.68 2.77
N VAL A 154 -13.72 -4.77 3.73
CA VAL A 154 -12.54 -4.67 4.59
C VAL A 154 -12.75 -5.47 5.87
N ASP A 155 -11.79 -6.32 6.20
CA ASP A 155 -11.66 -7.02 7.48
C ASP A 155 -10.34 -6.64 8.14
N MET A 156 -10.40 -6.08 9.36
CA MET A 156 -9.21 -5.58 10.06
C MET A 156 -9.19 -6.08 11.50
N GLU A 157 -8.09 -6.70 11.88
CA GLU A 157 -7.86 -7.19 13.22
C GLU A 157 -6.42 -6.90 13.66
N ASP A 158 -6.27 -6.32 14.86
CA ASP A 158 -4.99 -6.06 15.51
C ASP A 158 -4.00 -5.23 14.65
N LEU A 159 -4.40 -4.00 14.28
CA LEU A 159 -3.52 -3.01 13.66
C LEU A 159 -3.00 -2.03 14.72
N LYS A 160 -1.69 -2.01 14.94
CA LYS A 160 -1.02 -1.18 15.96
C LYS A 160 0.06 -0.29 15.36
N GLY A 161 0.26 0.86 15.99
CA GLY A 161 1.35 1.79 15.66
C GLY A 161 1.10 3.18 16.23
N PRO A 162 2.12 4.02 16.34
CA PRO A 162 1.99 5.36 16.88
C PRO A 162 1.08 6.24 16.01
N VAL A 163 0.39 7.16 16.65
CA VAL A 163 -0.43 8.18 15.97
C VAL A 163 -0.16 9.52 16.63
N GLU A 164 0.47 10.41 15.91
CA GLU A 164 0.86 11.72 16.40
C GLU A 164 -0.35 12.69 16.42
N LYS A 165 -0.21 13.76 17.19
CA LYS A 165 -1.27 14.78 17.33
C LYS A 165 -1.69 15.32 15.95
N GLY A 166 -3.00 15.26 15.68
CA GLY A 166 -3.60 15.72 14.42
C GLY A 166 -3.61 14.68 13.29
N ALA A 167 -2.94 13.53 13.47
CA ALA A 167 -3.11 12.36 12.62
C ALA A 167 -4.30 11.50 13.09
N LYS A 168 -4.71 10.54 12.28
CA LYS A 168 -5.75 9.55 12.59
C LYS A 168 -5.20 8.14 12.47
N GLU A 169 -5.77 7.23 13.23
CA GLU A 169 -5.46 5.81 13.11
C GLU A 169 -5.87 5.27 11.74
N ILE A 170 -7.09 5.54 11.34
CA ILE A 170 -7.66 5.08 10.08
C ILE A 170 -8.47 6.23 9.47
N VAL A 171 -8.25 6.48 8.19
CA VAL A 171 -9.05 7.38 7.36
C VAL A 171 -9.71 6.56 6.27
N ILE A 172 -11.02 6.71 6.11
CA ILE A 172 -11.80 6.07 5.04
C ILE A 172 -12.29 7.17 4.10
N VAL A 173 -11.89 7.07 2.84
CA VAL A 173 -12.33 7.94 1.74
C VAL A 173 -13.25 7.10 0.84
N LYS A 174 -14.41 7.68 0.50
CA LYS A 174 -15.43 7.00 -0.32
C LYS A 174 -15.39 7.50 -1.75
#